data_11d15cdd4d4f7a4f16f4239d5ae4105b
#
_entry.id   11d15cdd4d4f7a4f16f4239d5ae4105b
#
_cell.length_a   1.000
_cell.length_b   1.000
_cell.length_c   1.000
_cell.angle_alpha   90.00
_cell.angle_beta   90.00
_cell.angle_gamma   90.00
#
_symmetry.space_group_name_H-M   'P 1'
#
loop_
_entity.id
_entity.type
_entity.pdbx_description
1 polymer ?
#
loop_
_entity_poly.entity_id
_entity_poly.type
_entity_poly.pdbx_seq_one_letter_code
_entity_poly.pdbx_strand_id
1 'polypeptide(L)'
;MIRTVFTAIVVLISLISANAQQRPDTSFIAIFTDPLFENDAGQTVCIDAAHNNFHTAETGFAPFAKALILDGFKVSSINQKPDSDTESLIDCKILVIVNPLHESNINNWQLPNPSAFSNQEISTIRNWVETGGRLFLIADHMPFAGAAAELGRSFGFEFNNGFASLEKEQNEPDVFNSVNGRLVAENLPDKSIYSVTTFTGSAFQIPSRANPILLFKSGDFSLEPEVAWQFNDDTKTTDITGYSQGAIMKYGKGKLAVFGEAAMFTAQTITTPQGEFKVGLNNKKMAPQNLEFLRSLMKWLAQ
;
A
#
# COMPACT_ATOMS: atom_id res chain seq x y z
N MET A 1 -1.21 1.56 -36.99
CA MET A 1 -2.62 1.29 -36.64
C MET A 1 -2.84 1.20 -35.13
N ILE A 2 -2.02 1.90 -34.32
CA ILE A 2 -2.04 1.85 -32.84
C ILE A 2 -2.60 3.16 -32.22
N ARG A 3 -2.81 4.20 -33.04
CA ARG A 3 -3.20 5.54 -32.53
C ARG A 3 -4.68 5.74 -32.17
N THR A 4 -5.57 4.84 -32.55
CA THR A 4 -7.04 5.05 -32.40
C THR A 4 -7.63 4.42 -31.15
N VAL A 5 -6.89 3.60 -30.42
CA VAL A 5 -7.40 2.88 -29.23
C VAL A 5 -7.24 3.71 -27.94
N PHE A 6 -6.26 4.64 -27.88
CA PHE A 6 -5.96 5.42 -26.66
C PHE A 6 -7.03 6.47 -26.31
N THR A 7 -7.71 7.06 -27.30
CA THR A 7 -8.68 8.15 -27.06
C THR A 7 -9.96 7.69 -26.35
N ALA A 8 -10.35 6.42 -26.49
CA ALA A 8 -11.57 5.88 -25.86
C ALA A 8 -11.37 5.52 -24.37
N ILE A 9 -10.11 5.25 -23.95
CA ILE A 9 -9.78 4.82 -22.58
C ILE A 9 -9.84 6.00 -21.60
N VAL A 10 -9.35 7.17 -22.01
CA VAL A 10 -9.24 8.36 -21.17
C VAL A 10 -10.62 8.93 -20.81
N VAL A 11 -11.58 8.86 -21.73
CA VAL A 11 -12.93 9.45 -21.54
C VAL A 11 -13.77 8.64 -20.54
N LEU A 12 -13.59 7.32 -20.44
CA LEU A 12 -14.40 6.51 -19.52
C LEU A 12 -13.91 6.58 -18.06
N ILE A 13 -12.60 6.69 -17.84
CA ILE A 13 -12.03 6.82 -16.49
C ILE A 13 -12.37 8.20 -15.89
N SER A 14 -12.34 9.25 -16.68
CA SER A 14 -12.67 10.60 -16.20
C SER A 14 -14.16 10.80 -15.86
N LEU A 15 -15.07 10.03 -16.44
CA LEU A 15 -16.50 10.09 -16.12
C LEU A 15 -16.86 9.30 -14.84
N ILE A 16 -16.07 8.33 -14.43
CA ILE A 16 -16.29 7.58 -13.19
C ILE A 16 -15.81 8.38 -11.98
N SER A 17 -14.74 9.17 -12.12
CA SER A 17 -14.11 9.91 -11.02
C SER A 17 -14.99 11.01 -10.42
N ALA A 18 -15.91 11.58 -11.17
CA ALA A 18 -16.72 12.72 -10.70
C ALA A 18 -17.82 12.34 -9.69
N ASN A 19 -18.14 11.04 -9.50
CA ASN A 19 -19.23 10.60 -8.63
C ASN A 19 -18.94 9.31 -7.82
N ALA A 20 -17.72 8.84 -7.78
CA ALA A 20 -17.37 7.66 -7.00
C ALA A 20 -17.00 8.07 -5.56
N GLN A 21 -17.86 7.72 -4.61
CA GLN A 21 -17.57 7.92 -3.20
C GLN A 21 -16.95 6.65 -2.62
N GLN A 22 -15.68 6.71 -2.27
CA GLN A 22 -14.95 5.65 -1.58
C GLN A 22 -15.05 5.84 -0.07
N ARG A 23 -15.45 4.80 0.64
CA ARG A 23 -15.58 4.80 2.11
C ARG A 23 -15.12 3.47 2.72
N PRO A 24 -14.63 3.45 3.97
CA PRO A 24 -14.33 2.21 4.66
C PRO A 24 -15.60 1.39 4.87
N ASP A 25 -15.52 0.07 4.63
CA ASP A 25 -16.59 -0.87 5.00
C ASP A 25 -16.45 -1.26 6.49
N THR A 26 -17.00 -0.46 7.36
CA THR A 26 -16.94 -0.70 8.81
C THR A 26 -17.76 -1.93 9.26
N SER A 27 -18.61 -2.46 8.37
CA SER A 27 -19.37 -3.69 8.61
C SER A 27 -18.53 -4.95 8.37
N PHE A 28 -17.38 -4.81 7.69
CA PHE A 28 -16.48 -5.93 7.44
C PHE A 28 -15.94 -6.50 8.75
N ILE A 29 -16.01 -7.82 8.87
CA ILE A 29 -15.46 -8.59 10.00
C ILE A 29 -14.55 -9.67 9.42
N ALA A 30 -13.26 -9.59 9.72
CA ALA A 30 -12.33 -10.68 9.45
C ALA A 30 -12.67 -11.88 10.37
N ILE A 31 -12.66 -13.07 9.81
CA ILE A 31 -12.92 -14.30 10.57
C ILE A 31 -11.63 -15.12 10.59
N PHE A 32 -11.08 -15.30 11.77
CA PHE A 32 -9.93 -16.15 12.02
C PHE A 32 -10.37 -17.33 12.92
N THR A 33 -10.21 -18.55 12.43
CA THR A 33 -10.47 -19.77 13.23
C THR A 33 -9.35 -20.04 14.23
N ASP A 34 -8.17 -19.50 13.97
CA ASP A 34 -6.96 -19.62 14.77
C ASP A 34 -6.23 -18.29 14.76
N PRO A 35 -6.58 -17.32 15.62
CA PRO A 35 -5.90 -16.03 15.72
C PRO A 35 -4.39 -16.21 16.00
N LEU A 36 -3.55 -15.30 15.47
CA LEU A 36 -2.09 -15.35 15.66
C LEU A 36 -1.68 -15.22 17.12
N PHE A 37 -2.48 -14.51 17.91
CA PHE A 37 -2.25 -14.33 19.34
C PHE A 37 -3.57 -14.48 20.08
N GLU A 38 -3.51 -14.88 21.36
CA GLU A 38 -4.66 -14.75 22.27
C GLU A 38 -5.06 -13.28 22.38
N ASN A 39 -6.29 -13.01 22.80
CA ASN A 39 -6.83 -11.64 22.90
C ASN A 39 -5.84 -10.71 23.61
N ASP A 40 -5.42 -9.65 22.91
CA ASP A 40 -4.50 -8.61 23.38
C ASP A 40 -3.10 -9.12 23.85
N ALA A 41 -2.73 -10.37 23.53
CA ALA A 41 -1.40 -10.88 23.84
C ALA A 41 -0.36 -10.59 22.75
N GLY A 42 -0.83 -10.14 21.57
CA GLY A 42 0.01 -9.81 20.43
C GLY A 42 0.82 -8.53 20.62
N GLN A 43 1.72 -8.31 19.67
CA GLN A 43 2.56 -7.13 19.65
C GLN A 43 1.73 -5.88 19.32
N THR A 44 2.22 -4.72 19.77
CA THR A 44 1.60 -3.43 19.45
C THR A 44 1.91 -3.04 18.01
N VAL A 45 0.85 -2.81 17.24
CA VAL A 45 0.86 -2.24 15.89
C VAL A 45 0.42 -0.79 16.01
N CYS A 46 1.31 0.13 15.68
CA CYS A 46 1.02 1.55 15.67
C CYS A 46 0.71 1.99 14.24
N ILE A 47 -0.41 2.64 14.02
CA ILE A 47 -0.81 3.19 12.72
C ILE A 47 -0.56 4.69 12.75
N ASP A 48 0.24 5.16 11.79
CA ASP A 48 0.60 6.56 11.66
C ASP A 48 -0.60 7.43 11.27
N ALA A 49 -0.81 8.51 12.01
CA ALA A 49 -1.77 9.56 11.75
C ALA A 49 -1.13 10.97 11.85
N ALA A 50 0.21 11.04 11.99
CA ALA A 50 0.95 12.28 12.17
C ALA A 50 1.37 12.95 10.85
N HIS A 51 1.40 12.20 9.74
CA HIS A 51 1.91 12.68 8.45
C HIS A 51 0.79 12.96 7.44
N ASN A 52 -0.31 13.58 7.89
CA ASN A 52 -1.50 13.86 7.08
C ASN A 52 -1.98 12.63 6.28
N ASN A 53 -1.87 11.47 6.86
CA ASN A 53 -2.16 10.20 6.22
C ASN A 53 -3.59 10.16 5.68
N PHE A 54 -3.74 9.82 4.41
CA PHE A 54 -5.08 9.68 3.81
C PHE A 54 -5.87 8.53 4.46
N HIS A 55 -5.16 7.53 4.98
CA HIS A 55 -5.72 6.41 5.71
C HIS A 55 -5.16 6.35 7.13
N THR A 56 -6.03 6.40 8.13
CA THR A 56 -5.71 6.20 9.54
C THR A 56 -6.51 5.03 10.12
N ALA A 57 -6.22 4.63 11.35
CA ALA A 57 -6.98 3.59 12.05
C ALA A 57 -8.47 3.92 12.23
N GLU A 58 -8.83 5.21 12.21
CA GLU A 58 -10.20 5.72 12.38
C GLU A 58 -10.91 5.99 11.04
N THR A 59 -10.17 6.00 9.93
CA THR A 59 -10.69 6.33 8.59
C THR A 59 -10.59 5.13 7.65
N GLY A 60 -9.92 5.25 6.51
CA GLY A 60 -9.86 4.22 5.48
C GLY A 60 -9.24 2.89 5.93
N PHE A 61 -8.41 2.90 6.97
CA PHE A 61 -7.79 1.70 7.55
C PHE A 61 -8.47 1.18 8.83
N ALA A 62 -9.66 1.67 9.17
CA ALA A 62 -10.44 1.11 10.28
C ALA A 62 -10.73 -0.40 10.11
N PRO A 63 -11.08 -0.92 8.91
CA PRO A 63 -11.22 -2.37 8.71
C PRO A 63 -9.89 -3.15 8.86
N PHE A 64 -8.76 -2.59 8.44
CA PHE A 64 -7.43 -3.15 8.68
C PHE A 64 -7.14 -3.25 10.18
N ALA A 65 -7.31 -2.15 10.92
CA ALA A 65 -7.10 -2.10 12.37
C ALA A 65 -7.96 -3.14 13.09
N LYS A 66 -9.25 -3.22 12.72
CA LYS A 66 -10.19 -4.20 13.27
C LYS A 66 -9.77 -5.64 12.96
N ALA A 67 -9.29 -5.93 11.75
CA ALA A 67 -8.79 -7.26 11.40
C ALA A 67 -7.59 -7.66 12.26
N LEU A 68 -6.66 -6.75 12.51
CA LEU A 68 -5.51 -7.01 13.38
C LEU A 68 -5.91 -7.25 14.84
N ILE A 69 -6.86 -6.48 15.37
CA ILE A 69 -7.40 -6.70 16.73
C ILE A 69 -8.04 -8.10 16.82
N LEU A 70 -8.79 -8.52 15.81
CA LEU A 70 -9.41 -9.85 15.77
C LEU A 70 -8.38 -10.99 15.62
N ASP A 71 -7.19 -10.71 15.10
CA ASP A 71 -6.07 -11.66 15.03
C ASP A 71 -5.15 -11.59 16.26
N GLY A 72 -5.55 -10.81 17.29
CA GLY A 72 -4.94 -10.74 18.63
C GLY A 72 -3.84 -9.70 18.81
N PHE A 73 -3.61 -8.80 17.84
CA PHE A 73 -2.69 -7.67 18.00
C PHE A 73 -3.29 -6.56 18.85
N LYS A 74 -2.43 -5.79 19.51
CA LYS A 74 -2.78 -4.47 20.05
C LYS A 74 -2.64 -3.44 18.95
N VAL A 75 -3.62 -2.57 18.76
CA VAL A 75 -3.57 -1.51 17.75
C VAL A 75 -3.70 -0.15 18.41
N SER A 76 -2.83 0.77 18.05
CA SER A 76 -2.87 2.17 18.51
C SER A 76 -2.58 3.12 17.35
N SER A 77 -3.04 4.38 17.46
CA SER A 77 -2.70 5.45 16.53
C SER A 77 -1.53 6.27 17.05
N ILE A 78 -0.62 6.68 16.16
CA ILE A 78 0.43 7.66 16.46
C ILE A 78 0.02 8.99 15.86
N ASN A 79 -0.14 10.00 16.72
CA ASN A 79 -0.52 11.36 16.34
C ASN A 79 0.65 12.35 16.49
N GLN A 80 1.81 11.89 16.93
CA GLN A 80 3.03 12.69 17.10
C GLN A 80 4.10 12.17 16.15
N LYS A 81 4.77 13.09 15.49
CA LYS A 81 5.87 12.77 14.59
C LYS A 81 7.07 12.25 15.38
N PRO A 82 7.78 11.22 14.91
CA PRO A 82 8.98 10.71 15.54
C PRO A 82 10.18 11.62 15.21
N ASP A 83 10.30 12.73 15.94
CA ASP A 83 11.34 13.75 15.73
C ASP A 83 12.77 13.24 16.05
N SER A 84 13.39 13.82 17.11
CA SER A 84 14.78 13.56 17.47
C SER A 84 14.98 12.30 18.30
N ASP A 85 13.92 11.74 18.83
CA ASP A 85 13.95 10.55 19.67
C ASP A 85 12.89 9.52 19.22
N THR A 86 12.96 8.33 19.77
CA THR A 86 12.01 7.24 19.50
C THR A 86 10.91 7.15 20.55
N GLU A 87 10.69 8.19 21.36
CA GLU A 87 9.71 8.14 22.45
C GLU A 87 8.30 7.85 21.94
N SER A 88 7.91 8.48 20.82
CA SER A 88 6.63 8.21 20.15
C SER A 88 6.50 6.78 19.62
N LEU A 89 7.62 6.05 19.46
CA LEU A 89 7.68 4.67 18.96
C LEU A 89 7.98 3.65 20.05
N ILE A 90 8.11 4.07 21.33
CA ILE A 90 8.62 3.21 22.42
C ILE A 90 7.72 1.97 22.64
N ASP A 91 6.41 2.14 22.53
CA ASP A 91 5.45 1.06 22.71
C ASP A 91 5.14 0.31 21.40
N CYS A 92 5.70 0.77 20.28
CA CYS A 92 5.44 0.21 18.97
C CYS A 92 6.41 -0.94 18.67
N LYS A 93 5.87 -2.05 18.24
CA LYS A 93 6.68 -3.13 17.67
C LYS A 93 6.63 -3.12 16.15
N ILE A 94 5.47 -2.78 15.59
CA ILE A 94 5.23 -2.64 14.16
C ILE A 94 4.67 -1.24 13.93
N LEU A 95 5.32 -0.43 13.12
CA LEU A 95 4.84 0.86 12.65
C LEU A 95 4.26 0.69 11.25
N VAL A 96 2.99 1.03 11.08
CA VAL A 96 2.29 1.07 9.79
C VAL A 96 2.16 2.51 9.35
N ILE A 97 2.80 2.86 8.25
CA ILE A 97 2.65 4.16 7.59
C ILE A 97 1.91 3.92 6.29
N VAL A 98 0.74 4.52 6.13
CA VAL A 98 -0.08 4.34 4.93
C VAL A 98 -0.50 5.67 4.35
N ASN A 99 -0.20 5.85 3.06
CA ASN A 99 -0.56 7.02 2.27
C ASN A 99 -0.27 8.35 2.98
N PRO A 100 0.99 8.59 3.40
CA PRO A 100 1.39 9.87 3.99
C PRO A 100 1.30 10.99 2.94
N LEU A 101 1.08 12.22 3.39
CA LEU A 101 1.02 13.41 2.54
C LEU A 101 1.84 14.56 3.12
N HIS A 102 2.49 15.29 2.23
CA HIS A 102 2.97 16.63 2.56
C HIS A 102 1.77 17.57 2.71
N GLU A 103 1.87 18.56 3.57
CA GLU A 103 0.77 19.51 3.84
C GLU A 103 0.23 20.22 2.59
N SER A 104 1.09 20.50 1.59
CA SER A 104 0.69 21.12 0.32
C SER A 104 -0.22 20.22 -0.53
N ASN A 105 -0.27 18.91 -0.25
CA ASN A 105 -1.04 17.95 -1.04
C ASN A 105 -2.28 17.40 -0.31
N ILE A 106 -2.63 17.88 0.88
CA ILE A 106 -3.81 17.39 1.62
C ILE A 106 -5.09 17.49 0.79
N ASN A 107 -5.30 18.64 0.12
CA ASN A 107 -6.47 18.89 -0.73
C ASN A 107 -6.09 19.20 -2.19
N ASN A 108 -4.87 18.91 -2.58
CA ASN A 108 -4.32 19.27 -3.87
C ASN A 108 -3.35 18.20 -4.38
N TRP A 109 -3.89 17.22 -5.08
CA TRP A 109 -3.14 16.07 -5.58
C TRP A 109 -2.47 16.36 -6.93
N GLN A 110 -1.65 17.41 -6.96
CA GLN A 110 -0.85 17.78 -8.13
C GLN A 110 0.64 17.87 -7.77
N LEU A 111 1.49 17.84 -8.79
CA LEU A 111 2.93 18.06 -8.61
C LEU A 111 3.21 19.52 -8.15
N PRO A 112 4.27 19.75 -7.36
CA PRO A 112 5.17 18.74 -6.82
C PRO A 112 4.57 17.99 -5.63
N ASN A 113 5.05 16.76 -5.39
CA ASN A 113 4.72 15.97 -4.21
C ASN A 113 5.96 15.85 -3.30
N PRO A 114 6.19 16.83 -2.41
CA PRO A 114 7.34 16.78 -1.50
C PRO A 114 7.20 15.66 -0.48
N SER A 115 8.32 15.32 0.16
CA SER A 115 8.33 14.34 1.25
C SER A 115 7.39 14.75 2.38
N ALA A 116 6.61 13.79 2.88
CA ALA A 116 5.81 13.95 4.10
C ALA A 116 6.69 14.00 5.36
N PHE A 117 7.94 13.58 5.25
CA PHE A 117 8.88 13.40 6.36
C PHE A 117 10.05 14.37 6.26
N SER A 118 10.47 14.92 7.39
CA SER A 118 11.75 15.61 7.52
C SER A 118 12.92 14.62 7.54
N ASN A 119 14.12 15.11 7.27
CA ASN A 119 15.33 14.28 7.34
C ASN A 119 15.55 13.68 8.76
N GLN A 120 15.11 14.40 9.79
CA GLN A 120 15.24 13.94 11.17
C GLN A 120 14.29 12.76 11.43
N GLU A 121 13.02 12.86 11.03
CA GLU A 121 12.03 11.78 11.13
C GLU A 121 12.47 10.54 10.37
N ILE A 122 12.98 10.71 9.15
CA ILE A 122 13.54 9.63 8.34
C ILE A 122 14.69 8.93 9.09
N SER A 123 15.60 9.70 9.65
CA SER A 123 16.74 9.17 10.41
C SER A 123 16.29 8.41 11.67
N THR A 124 15.31 8.95 12.38
CA THR A 124 14.73 8.33 13.59
C THR A 124 14.03 7.02 13.26
N ILE A 125 13.16 7.00 12.25
CA ILE A 125 12.46 5.77 11.80
C ILE A 125 13.48 4.73 11.34
N ARG A 126 14.47 5.13 10.56
CA ARG A 126 15.51 4.23 10.06
C ARG A 126 16.30 3.58 11.19
N ASN A 127 16.76 4.38 12.15
CA ASN A 127 17.51 3.89 13.33
C ASN A 127 16.64 2.97 14.19
N TRP A 128 15.36 3.30 14.37
CA TRP A 128 14.42 2.45 15.09
C TRP A 128 14.24 1.09 14.40
N VAL A 129 14.12 1.05 13.08
CA VAL A 129 14.08 -0.23 12.34
C VAL A 129 15.41 -0.97 12.47
N GLU A 130 16.55 -0.30 12.32
CA GLU A 130 17.88 -0.92 12.43
C GLU A 130 18.09 -1.62 13.78
N THR A 131 17.53 -1.06 14.84
CA THR A 131 17.65 -1.59 16.22
C THR A 131 16.59 -2.64 16.58
N GLY A 132 15.62 -2.93 15.69
CA GLY A 132 14.68 -4.05 15.85
C GLY A 132 13.21 -3.68 15.72
N GLY A 133 12.89 -2.43 15.35
CA GLY A 133 11.55 -2.03 14.94
C GLY A 133 11.13 -2.68 13.60
N ARG A 134 9.86 -2.69 13.32
CA ARG A 134 9.33 -3.23 12.07
C ARG A 134 8.47 -2.18 11.38
N LEU A 135 8.81 -1.88 10.13
CA LEU A 135 8.09 -0.90 9.32
C LEU A 135 7.23 -1.60 8.27
N PHE A 136 5.95 -1.26 8.23
CA PHE A 136 5.05 -1.56 7.13
C PHE A 136 4.71 -0.25 6.41
N LEU A 137 5.44 0.05 5.34
CA LEU A 137 5.26 1.25 4.53
C LEU A 137 4.36 0.94 3.33
N ILE A 138 3.25 1.66 3.22
CA ILE A 138 2.30 1.56 2.13
C ILE A 138 2.16 2.94 1.49
N ALA A 139 2.49 3.03 0.22
CA ALA A 139 2.41 4.28 -0.54
C ALA A 139 1.77 4.01 -1.91
N ASP A 140 0.48 4.31 -1.99
CA ASP A 140 -0.34 4.14 -3.18
C ASP A 140 0.13 5.05 -4.33
N HIS A 141 -0.64 5.15 -5.40
CA HIS A 141 -0.35 6.02 -6.53
C HIS A 141 -0.04 7.46 -6.11
N MET A 142 0.33 8.31 -7.06
CA MET A 142 0.47 9.77 -6.86
C MET A 142 -0.75 10.34 -6.10
N PRO A 143 -0.55 11.19 -5.06
CA PRO A 143 0.70 11.81 -4.61
C PRO A 143 1.45 11.03 -3.51
N PHE A 144 0.91 9.91 -3.04
CA PHE A 144 1.38 9.18 -1.86
C PHE A 144 2.77 8.58 -2.08
N ALA A 145 3.01 8.00 -3.27
CA ALA A 145 4.32 7.46 -3.64
C ALA A 145 5.41 8.55 -3.60
N GLY A 146 5.09 9.77 -4.10
CA GLY A 146 5.99 10.91 -4.04
C GLY A 146 6.27 11.35 -2.60
N ALA A 147 5.22 11.45 -1.78
CA ALA A 147 5.35 11.86 -0.38
C ALA A 147 6.13 10.85 0.49
N ALA A 148 6.11 9.56 0.14
CA ALA A 148 6.86 8.50 0.83
C ALA A 148 8.26 8.25 0.24
N ALA A 149 8.60 8.86 -0.90
CA ALA A 149 9.79 8.51 -1.69
C ALA A 149 11.10 8.65 -0.91
N GLU A 150 11.27 9.70 -0.11
CA GLU A 150 12.52 9.92 0.64
C GLU A 150 12.67 8.92 1.80
N LEU A 151 11.59 8.60 2.50
CA LEU A 151 11.61 7.54 3.50
C LEU A 151 11.94 6.19 2.85
N GLY A 152 11.31 5.84 1.72
CA GLY A 152 11.61 4.63 0.95
C GLY A 152 13.07 4.58 0.52
N ARG A 153 13.59 5.69 -0.05
CA ARG A 153 14.97 5.81 -0.51
C ARG A 153 15.99 5.61 0.61
N SER A 154 15.67 6.02 1.83
CA SER A 154 16.55 5.82 2.99
C SER A 154 16.84 4.34 3.27
N PHE A 155 15.97 3.45 2.80
CA PHE A 155 16.11 1.99 2.86
C PHE A 155 16.52 1.37 1.51
N GLY A 156 16.60 2.18 0.44
CA GLY A 156 17.00 1.78 -0.91
C GLY A 156 15.85 1.44 -1.84
N PHE A 157 14.60 1.77 -1.48
CA PHE A 157 13.44 1.65 -2.36
C PHE A 157 13.23 2.95 -3.15
N GLU A 158 13.08 2.86 -4.48
CA GLU A 158 12.86 4.02 -5.35
C GLU A 158 11.45 3.97 -5.92
N PHE A 159 10.55 4.76 -5.33
CA PHE A 159 9.15 4.85 -5.77
C PHE A 159 9.03 5.59 -7.11
N ASN A 160 8.22 5.04 -8.02
CA ASN A 160 7.68 5.75 -9.16
C ASN A 160 6.38 6.46 -8.71
N ASN A 161 6.34 7.77 -8.85
CA ASN A 161 5.20 8.59 -8.41
C ASN A 161 4.12 8.66 -9.49
N GLY A 162 3.55 7.51 -9.82
CA GLY A 162 2.57 7.35 -10.89
C GLY A 162 1.45 6.39 -10.52
N PHE A 163 0.75 5.94 -11.53
CA PHE A 163 -0.34 4.97 -11.48
C PHE A 163 0.10 3.71 -12.21
N ALA A 164 0.53 2.70 -11.46
CA ALA A 164 0.99 1.44 -12.00
C ALA A 164 -0.20 0.58 -12.46
N SER A 165 -0.07 -0.08 -13.59
CA SER A 165 -1.06 -0.98 -14.16
C SER A 165 -0.41 -2.18 -14.81
N LEU A 166 -1.03 -3.34 -14.66
CA LEU A 166 -0.67 -4.52 -15.44
C LEU A 166 -1.14 -4.35 -16.88
N GLU A 167 -0.44 -4.99 -17.80
CA GLU A 167 -0.97 -5.23 -19.15
C GLU A 167 -2.16 -6.21 -19.04
N LYS A 168 -3.37 -5.72 -19.23
CA LYS A 168 -4.63 -6.46 -19.05
C LYS A 168 -5.78 -5.88 -19.87
N GLU A 169 -6.92 -6.58 -19.90
CA GLU A 169 -8.17 -6.02 -20.44
C GLU A 169 -8.69 -4.90 -19.52
N GLN A 170 -9.50 -4.02 -20.10
CA GLN A 170 -10.03 -2.85 -19.38
C GLN A 170 -10.96 -3.25 -18.23
N ASN A 171 -10.91 -2.48 -17.15
CA ASN A 171 -11.78 -2.62 -15.99
C ASN A 171 -11.56 -3.90 -15.14
N GLU A 172 -10.49 -4.64 -15.38
CA GLU A 172 -10.10 -5.73 -14.50
C GLU A 172 -9.16 -5.22 -13.40
N PRO A 173 -9.23 -5.76 -12.18
CA PRO A 173 -8.25 -5.47 -11.14
C PRO A 173 -6.89 -6.08 -11.50
N ASP A 174 -5.84 -5.60 -10.87
CA ASP A 174 -4.49 -6.14 -11.04
C ASP A 174 -4.34 -7.43 -10.23
N VAL A 175 -4.15 -8.55 -10.91
CA VAL A 175 -4.01 -9.87 -10.26
C VAL A 175 -2.58 -10.36 -10.36
N PHE A 176 -1.95 -10.48 -9.19
CA PHE A 176 -0.63 -11.08 -9.03
C PHE A 176 -0.81 -12.52 -8.55
N ASN A 177 -0.46 -13.48 -9.37
CA ASN A 177 -0.57 -14.89 -9.01
C ASN A 177 0.64 -15.70 -9.46
N SER A 178 0.75 -16.95 -8.96
CA SER A 178 1.86 -17.83 -9.30
C SER A 178 1.81 -18.33 -10.74
N VAL A 179 0.63 -18.35 -11.37
CA VAL A 179 0.47 -18.80 -12.76
C VAL A 179 1.03 -17.77 -13.74
N ASN A 180 0.73 -16.47 -13.52
CA ASN A 180 1.30 -15.41 -14.35
C ASN A 180 2.73 -15.00 -13.92
N GLY A 181 3.27 -15.64 -12.86
CA GLY A 181 4.62 -15.40 -12.35
C GLY A 181 4.83 -14.02 -11.73
N ARG A 182 3.74 -13.30 -11.40
CA ARG A 182 3.79 -11.97 -10.77
C ARG A 182 3.80 -12.05 -9.25
N LEU A 183 3.25 -13.10 -8.66
CA LEU A 183 3.40 -13.41 -7.24
C LEU A 183 4.62 -14.31 -7.04
N VAL A 184 5.62 -13.79 -6.34
CA VAL A 184 6.86 -14.52 -5.98
C VAL A 184 6.61 -15.27 -4.67
N ALA A 185 5.85 -16.37 -4.76
CA ALA A 185 5.33 -17.09 -3.60
C ALA A 185 6.43 -17.66 -2.69
N GLU A 186 7.62 -17.96 -3.23
CA GLU A 186 8.78 -18.43 -2.45
C GLU A 186 9.29 -17.40 -1.45
N ASN A 187 9.00 -16.15 -1.63
CA ASN A 187 9.37 -15.08 -0.69
C ASN A 187 8.31 -14.84 0.40
N LEU A 188 7.10 -15.42 0.25
CA LEU A 188 6.06 -15.30 1.26
C LEU A 188 6.33 -16.21 2.47
N PRO A 189 5.98 -15.77 3.68
CA PRO A 189 5.99 -16.65 4.87
C PRO A 189 5.01 -17.82 4.75
N ASP A 190 3.84 -17.57 4.17
CA ASP A 190 2.82 -18.59 3.89
C ASP A 190 2.82 -18.95 2.39
N LYS A 191 3.21 -20.19 2.09
CA LYS A 191 3.32 -20.71 0.72
C LYS A 191 1.98 -21.17 0.12
N SER A 192 0.90 -21.17 0.89
CA SER A 192 -0.44 -21.53 0.40
C SER A 192 -1.11 -20.38 -0.37
N ILE A 193 -0.56 -19.17 -0.28
CA ILE A 193 -1.05 -18.01 -1.01
C ILE A 193 -0.58 -18.08 -2.45
N TYR A 194 -1.52 -18.13 -3.38
CA TYR A 194 -1.25 -18.24 -4.80
C TYR A 194 -1.79 -17.08 -5.64
N SER A 195 -2.61 -16.20 -5.06
CA SER A 195 -3.20 -15.05 -5.76
C SER A 195 -3.45 -13.87 -4.83
N VAL A 196 -3.03 -12.69 -5.25
CA VAL A 196 -3.25 -11.41 -4.57
C VAL A 196 -3.78 -10.41 -5.60
N THR A 197 -4.74 -9.62 -5.19
CA THR A 197 -5.39 -8.63 -6.07
C THR A 197 -5.16 -7.23 -5.54
N THR A 198 -4.75 -6.32 -6.41
CA THR A 198 -4.61 -4.89 -6.15
C THR A 198 -5.57 -4.09 -7.02
N PHE A 199 -5.83 -2.83 -6.69
CA PHE A 199 -6.93 -2.06 -7.29
C PHE A 199 -6.47 -0.76 -7.95
N THR A 200 -5.21 -0.47 -7.89
CA THR A 200 -4.43 0.60 -8.51
C THR A 200 -3.08 0.58 -7.82
N GLY A 201 -2.36 1.69 -7.76
CA GLY A 201 -1.20 1.82 -6.89
C GLY A 201 0.02 2.35 -7.60
N SER A 202 1.15 2.31 -6.93
CA SER A 202 2.47 2.68 -7.43
C SER A 202 3.35 1.47 -7.66
N ALA A 203 4.43 1.68 -8.39
CA ALA A 203 5.53 0.73 -8.56
C ALA A 203 6.80 1.29 -7.92
N PHE A 204 7.74 0.42 -7.55
CA PHE A 204 9.04 0.84 -7.05
C PHE A 204 10.15 -0.14 -7.41
N GLN A 205 11.37 0.38 -7.52
CA GLN A 205 12.57 -0.45 -7.59
C GLN A 205 13.01 -0.86 -6.18
N ILE A 206 13.58 -2.06 -6.06
CA ILE A 206 13.99 -2.62 -4.78
C ILE A 206 15.52 -2.73 -4.68
N PRO A 207 16.12 -2.56 -3.49
CA PRO A 207 17.53 -2.84 -3.30
C PRO A 207 17.80 -4.35 -3.40
N SER A 208 19.02 -4.72 -3.80
CA SER A 208 19.42 -6.13 -4.02
C SER A 208 19.22 -7.06 -2.80
N ARG A 209 19.15 -6.51 -1.61
CA ARG A 209 18.88 -7.25 -0.35
C ARG A 209 17.39 -7.45 -0.04
N ALA A 210 16.49 -6.82 -0.79
CA ALA A 210 15.06 -7.02 -0.64
C ALA A 210 14.57 -8.21 -1.46
N ASN A 211 13.51 -8.83 -1.00
CA ASN A 211 12.84 -9.92 -1.70
C ASN A 211 11.53 -9.40 -2.31
N PRO A 212 11.37 -9.42 -3.64
CA PRO A 212 10.12 -9.03 -4.28
C PRO A 212 9.02 -10.03 -3.93
N ILE A 213 7.79 -9.54 -3.78
CA ILE A 213 6.59 -10.37 -3.58
C ILE A 213 5.61 -10.18 -4.74
N LEU A 214 5.30 -8.92 -5.09
CA LEU A 214 4.45 -8.56 -6.21
C LEU A 214 5.33 -7.91 -7.27
N LEU A 215 5.45 -8.55 -8.45
CA LEU A 215 6.43 -8.19 -9.48
C LEU A 215 5.73 -7.80 -10.78
N PHE A 216 6.09 -6.65 -11.31
CA PHE A 216 5.68 -6.22 -12.65
C PHE A 216 6.51 -6.92 -13.74
N LYS A 217 5.87 -7.17 -14.87
CA LYS A 217 6.42 -7.90 -16.02
C LYS A 217 6.46 -7.02 -17.27
N SER A 218 7.00 -7.55 -18.34
CA SER A 218 7.01 -6.88 -19.64
C SER A 218 5.58 -6.53 -20.08
N GLY A 219 5.39 -5.30 -20.54
CA GLY A 219 4.10 -4.74 -20.93
C GLY A 219 3.41 -3.94 -19.83
N ASP A 220 3.81 -4.11 -18.57
CA ASP A 220 3.27 -3.30 -17.48
C ASP A 220 3.86 -1.89 -17.50
N PHE A 221 3.05 -0.91 -17.13
CA PHE A 221 3.42 0.50 -17.21
C PHE A 221 2.90 1.31 -16.02
N SER A 222 3.49 2.47 -15.83
CA SER A 222 3.00 3.49 -14.91
C SER A 222 2.69 4.78 -15.67
N LEU A 223 1.52 5.36 -15.42
CA LEU A 223 1.15 6.70 -15.89
C LEU A 223 1.53 7.73 -14.83
N GLU A 224 2.25 8.77 -15.24
CA GLU A 224 2.73 9.83 -14.35
C GLU A 224 2.08 11.17 -14.75
N PRO A 225 0.82 11.46 -14.31
CA PRO A 225 0.16 12.72 -14.62
C PRO A 225 0.70 13.86 -13.75
N GLU A 226 0.49 15.11 -14.17
CA GLU A 226 0.78 16.29 -13.33
C GLU A 226 -0.25 16.49 -12.22
N VAL A 227 -1.50 16.09 -12.47
CA VAL A 227 -2.61 16.09 -11.49
C VAL A 227 -3.18 14.68 -11.40
N ALA A 228 -3.30 14.15 -10.20
CA ALA A 228 -3.80 12.80 -9.98
C ALA A 228 -5.17 12.59 -10.65
N TRP A 229 -5.33 11.44 -11.30
CA TRP A 229 -6.54 11.03 -12.05
C TRP A 229 -6.83 11.85 -13.31
N GLN A 230 -5.95 12.77 -13.73
CA GLN A 230 -6.10 13.51 -14.98
C GLN A 230 -5.08 13.00 -16.00
N PHE A 231 -5.55 12.16 -16.90
CA PHE A 231 -4.72 11.55 -17.92
C PHE A 231 -5.09 12.12 -19.30
N ASN A 232 -4.07 12.36 -20.12
CA ASN A 232 -4.19 12.84 -21.49
C ASN A 232 -3.10 12.20 -22.38
N ASP A 233 -3.06 12.55 -23.66
CA ASP A 233 -2.11 12.00 -24.63
C ASP A 233 -0.64 12.34 -24.32
N ASP A 234 -0.40 13.41 -23.53
CA ASP A 234 0.93 13.86 -23.11
C ASP A 234 1.34 13.26 -21.74
N THR A 235 0.43 12.53 -21.08
CA THR A 235 0.75 11.90 -19.79
C THR A 235 1.94 10.96 -19.95
N LYS A 236 3.01 11.23 -19.19
CA LYS A 236 4.23 10.42 -19.22
C LYS A 236 3.90 8.97 -18.85
N THR A 237 4.38 8.05 -19.68
CA THR A 237 4.28 6.61 -19.44
C THR A 237 5.67 6.03 -19.20
N THR A 238 5.84 5.28 -18.12
CA THR A 238 7.09 4.60 -17.78
C THR A 238 6.88 3.10 -17.84
N ASP A 239 7.79 2.38 -18.52
CA ASP A 239 7.88 0.93 -18.46
C ASP A 239 8.37 0.53 -17.05
N ILE A 240 7.57 -0.28 -16.36
CA ILE A 240 7.88 -0.76 -15.00
C ILE A 240 8.26 -2.23 -14.95
N THR A 241 8.71 -2.79 -16.07
CA THR A 241 9.23 -4.16 -16.13
C THR A 241 10.30 -4.37 -15.06
N GLY A 242 10.10 -5.37 -14.21
CA GLY A 242 11.03 -5.70 -13.12
C GLY A 242 10.87 -4.86 -11.85
N TYR A 243 10.00 -3.85 -11.84
CA TYR A 243 9.63 -3.15 -10.61
C TYR A 243 8.74 -4.05 -9.75
N SER A 244 8.59 -3.67 -8.49
CA SER A 244 7.72 -4.35 -7.54
C SER A 244 6.56 -3.45 -7.13
N GLN A 245 5.42 -4.04 -6.78
CA GLN A 245 4.34 -3.40 -6.03
C GLN A 245 4.34 -3.86 -4.56
N GLY A 246 5.08 -4.92 -4.24
CA GLY A 246 5.24 -5.43 -2.89
C GLY A 246 6.58 -6.12 -2.70
N ALA A 247 7.27 -5.82 -1.61
CA ALA A 247 8.54 -6.44 -1.25
C ALA A 247 8.75 -6.47 0.27
N ILE A 248 9.59 -7.40 0.73
CA ILE A 248 10.01 -7.50 2.13
C ILE A 248 11.53 -7.48 2.24
N MET A 249 12.02 -6.98 3.38
CA MET A 249 13.46 -6.87 3.63
C MET A 249 13.77 -6.99 5.11
N LYS A 250 14.86 -7.67 5.46
CA LYS A 250 15.50 -7.55 6.78
C LYS A 250 16.46 -6.34 6.76
N TYR A 251 16.43 -5.52 7.80
CA TYR A 251 17.28 -4.35 7.94
C TYR A 251 17.83 -4.23 9.37
N GLY A 252 19.13 -4.40 9.54
CA GLY A 252 19.72 -4.51 10.88
C GLY A 252 19.06 -5.64 11.66
N LYS A 253 18.51 -5.31 12.82
CA LYS A 253 17.73 -6.25 13.65
C LYS A 253 16.23 -6.22 13.34
N GLY A 254 15.78 -5.28 12.50
CA GLY A 254 14.38 -5.09 12.17
C GLY A 254 14.00 -5.64 10.80
N LYS A 255 12.82 -5.25 10.37
CA LYS A 255 12.20 -5.71 9.11
C LYS A 255 11.41 -4.61 8.46
N LEU A 256 11.30 -4.68 7.13
CA LEU A 256 10.42 -3.82 6.33
C LEU A 256 9.50 -4.69 5.46
N ALA A 257 8.23 -4.27 5.38
CA ALA A 257 7.31 -4.62 4.31
C ALA A 257 6.96 -3.31 3.59
N VAL A 258 7.19 -3.25 2.28
CA VAL A 258 6.94 -2.05 1.46
C VAL A 258 5.97 -2.42 0.35
N PHE A 259 4.89 -1.65 0.24
CA PHE A 259 3.84 -1.89 -0.74
C PHE A 259 3.38 -0.61 -1.43
N GLY A 260 3.05 -0.75 -2.71
CA GLY A 260 2.58 0.34 -3.56
C GLY A 260 1.05 0.42 -3.66
N GLU A 261 0.29 -0.29 -2.83
CA GLU A 261 -1.17 -0.29 -2.91
C GLU A 261 -1.81 -0.51 -1.52
N ALA A 262 -2.79 0.31 -1.19
CA ALA A 262 -3.39 0.33 0.14
C ALA A 262 -4.72 -0.43 0.23
N ALA A 263 -5.55 -0.40 -0.82
CA ALA A 263 -6.89 -0.98 -0.77
C ALA A 263 -6.88 -2.49 -0.57
N MET A 264 -5.81 -3.18 -1.04
CA MET A 264 -5.63 -4.61 -0.84
C MET A 264 -5.58 -5.04 0.63
N PHE A 265 -5.24 -4.13 1.54
CA PHE A 265 -5.05 -4.37 2.97
C PHE A 265 -6.23 -3.89 3.84
N THR A 266 -7.21 -3.21 3.26
CA THR A 266 -8.39 -2.74 3.97
C THR A 266 -9.67 -3.20 3.27
N ALA A 267 -10.83 -2.90 3.83
CA ALA A 267 -12.12 -3.18 3.22
C ALA A 267 -12.85 -1.87 2.92
N GLN A 268 -13.22 -1.68 1.67
CA GLN A 268 -13.84 -0.45 1.20
C GLN A 268 -15.10 -0.73 0.39
N THR A 269 -15.98 0.26 0.34
CA THR A 269 -17.14 0.31 -0.56
C THR A 269 -16.99 1.55 -1.46
N ILE A 270 -17.09 1.34 -2.75
CA ILE A 270 -17.14 2.40 -3.75
C ILE A 270 -18.58 2.51 -4.25
N THR A 271 -19.19 3.67 -4.07
CA THR A 271 -20.54 3.95 -4.58
C THR A 271 -20.41 4.67 -5.92
N THR A 272 -21.02 4.12 -6.95
CA THR A 272 -21.11 4.70 -8.30
C THR A 272 -22.55 4.77 -8.74
N PRO A 273 -22.89 5.47 -9.84
CA PRO A 273 -24.23 5.41 -10.42
C PRO A 273 -24.72 4.01 -10.80
N GLN A 274 -23.80 3.05 -11.00
CA GLN A 274 -24.09 1.65 -11.35
C GLN A 274 -24.31 0.76 -10.11
N GLY A 275 -24.06 1.28 -8.90
CA GLY A 275 -24.23 0.56 -7.65
C GLY A 275 -23.04 0.63 -6.71
N GLU A 276 -23.08 -0.19 -5.67
CA GLU A 276 -22.00 -0.34 -4.70
C GLU A 276 -21.07 -1.50 -5.07
N PHE A 277 -19.78 -1.25 -4.99
CA PHE A 277 -18.73 -2.23 -5.25
C PHE A 277 -17.82 -2.37 -4.04
N LYS A 278 -17.54 -3.60 -3.65
CA LYS A 278 -16.58 -3.92 -2.59
C LYS A 278 -15.16 -4.00 -3.16
N VAL A 279 -14.20 -3.43 -2.42
CA VAL A 279 -12.78 -3.36 -2.82
C VAL A 279 -11.90 -3.71 -1.63
N GLY A 280 -10.94 -4.61 -1.85
CA GLY A 280 -10.03 -5.07 -0.81
C GLY A 280 -10.51 -6.32 -0.08
N LEU A 281 -10.30 -6.39 1.23
CA LEU A 281 -10.52 -7.58 2.07
C LEU A 281 -11.98 -8.10 2.09
N ASN A 282 -12.94 -7.24 1.81
CA ASN A 282 -14.36 -7.58 1.77
C ASN A 282 -14.83 -8.14 0.42
N ASN A 283 -13.96 -8.21 -0.59
CA ASN A 283 -14.29 -8.72 -1.92
C ASN A 283 -13.70 -10.13 -2.15
N LYS A 284 -14.32 -11.12 -1.54
CA LYS A 284 -13.86 -12.52 -1.65
C LYS A 284 -13.90 -13.09 -3.07
N LYS A 285 -14.66 -12.48 -3.99
CA LYS A 285 -14.74 -12.93 -5.39
C LYS A 285 -13.53 -12.49 -6.19
N MET A 286 -13.11 -11.23 -6.04
CA MET A 286 -11.99 -10.65 -6.80
C MET A 286 -10.66 -10.78 -6.06
N ALA A 287 -10.67 -10.75 -4.73
CA ALA A 287 -9.49 -10.78 -3.87
C ALA A 287 -9.62 -11.90 -2.80
N PRO A 288 -9.71 -13.17 -3.22
CA PRO A 288 -10.04 -14.27 -2.31
C PRO A 288 -9.01 -14.51 -1.23
N GLN A 289 -7.75 -14.17 -1.45
CA GLN A 289 -6.65 -14.43 -0.51
C GLN A 289 -5.97 -13.17 0.05
N ASN A 290 -6.54 -11.97 -0.15
CA ASN A 290 -5.92 -10.75 0.37
C ASN A 290 -5.89 -10.71 1.90
N LEU A 291 -6.88 -11.29 2.59
CA LEU A 291 -6.90 -11.36 4.04
C LEU A 291 -5.80 -12.30 4.57
N GLU A 292 -5.65 -13.48 3.97
CA GLU A 292 -4.60 -14.44 4.28
C GLU A 292 -3.21 -13.87 3.96
N PHE A 293 -3.11 -13.10 2.89
CA PHE A 293 -1.89 -12.38 2.52
C PHE A 293 -1.50 -11.34 3.57
N LEU A 294 -2.44 -10.48 3.99
CA LEU A 294 -2.23 -9.53 5.08
C LEU A 294 -1.76 -10.26 6.35
N ARG A 295 -2.45 -11.32 6.73
CA ARG A 295 -2.12 -12.12 7.91
C ARG A 295 -0.71 -12.72 7.84
N SER A 296 -0.32 -13.24 6.68
CA SER A 296 1.02 -13.78 6.43
C SER A 296 2.12 -12.71 6.62
N LEU A 297 1.91 -11.51 6.09
CA LEU A 297 2.84 -10.38 6.26
C LEU A 297 2.93 -9.95 7.72
N MET A 298 1.80 -9.80 8.42
CA MET A 298 1.78 -9.39 9.83
C MET A 298 2.44 -10.44 10.72
N LYS A 299 2.23 -11.73 10.45
CA LYS A 299 2.94 -12.83 11.12
C LYS A 299 4.45 -12.74 10.92
N TRP A 300 4.90 -12.45 9.68
CA TRP A 300 6.32 -12.29 9.39
C TRP A 300 6.91 -11.05 10.09
N LEU A 301 6.20 -9.94 10.09
CA LEU A 301 6.62 -8.74 10.81
C LEU A 301 6.68 -9.00 12.33
N ALA A 302 5.76 -9.76 12.89
CA ALA A 302 5.70 -10.04 14.32
C ALA A 302 6.82 -10.99 14.83
N GLN A 303 7.43 -11.78 13.99
CA GLN A 303 8.57 -12.66 14.33
C GLN A 303 9.89 -11.87 14.48
#